data_8c65fd866d4fe3040df2e26499a20424
#
_entry.id   8c65fd866d4fe3040df2e26499a20424
#
_cell.length_a   1.000
_cell.length_b   1.000
_cell.length_c   1.000
_cell.angle_alpha   90.00
_cell.angle_beta   90.00
_cell.angle_gamma   90.00
#
_symmetry.space_group_name_H-M   'P 1'
#
loop_
_entity.id
_entity.type
_entity.pdbx_description
1 polymer ?
#
loop_
_entity_poly.entity_id
_entity_poly.type
_entity_poly.pdbx_seq_one_letter_code
_entity_poly.pdbx_strand_id
1 'polypeptide(L)'
;LETTLDVEQLLKLAELEEMRQESPDKDLEQETGRRLPKKQDKFCLAVAKDEAFCFYYQENLRAMEAEGAVVQYFSPLHDKAIPEEADGLLLGGGYPELYAKKLAENETMRTSIFQAAKRGMPIHGECGGYLYLLEQLQGEDEAYYPMCGVFSGTGIKGKRLGNFGYI
;
A
#
# COMPACT_ATOMS: atom_id res chain seq x y z
N LEU A 1 17.08 -23.51 15.32
CA LEU A 1 17.20 -22.04 15.32
C LEU A 1 18.01 -21.55 16.53
N GLU A 2 17.77 -22.06 17.74
CA GLU A 2 18.49 -21.66 18.97
C GLU A 2 20.00 -22.01 18.97
N THR A 3 20.44 -22.93 18.13
CA THR A 3 21.86 -23.31 18.00
C THR A 3 22.64 -22.43 17.00
N THR A 4 21.97 -21.57 16.23
CA THR A 4 22.57 -20.76 15.17
C THR A 4 22.36 -19.26 15.34
N LEU A 5 21.48 -18.85 16.25
CA LEU A 5 21.18 -17.45 16.57
C LEU A 5 21.40 -17.20 18.07
N ASP A 6 22.24 -16.24 18.39
CA ASP A 6 22.39 -15.75 19.78
C ASP A 6 21.20 -14.86 20.12
N VAL A 7 20.12 -15.49 20.61
CA VAL A 7 18.86 -14.82 20.95
C VAL A 7 19.06 -13.83 22.10
N GLU A 8 19.95 -14.12 23.06
CA GLU A 8 20.23 -13.19 24.16
C GLU A 8 20.89 -11.89 23.67
N GLN A 9 21.80 -12.01 22.70
CA GLN A 9 22.44 -10.84 22.10
C GLN A 9 21.47 -10.02 21.26
N LEU A 10 20.54 -10.67 20.56
CA LEU A 10 19.48 -9.99 19.81
C LEU A 10 18.51 -9.24 20.73
N LEU A 11 18.11 -9.84 21.85
CA LEU A 11 17.26 -9.18 22.84
C LEU A 11 17.95 -7.96 23.47
N LYS A 12 19.22 -8.05 23.80
CA LYS A 12 20.00 -6.89 24.27
C LYS A 12 20.09 -5.77 23.26
N LEU A 13 20.21 -6.09 21.97
CA LEU A 13 20.21 -5.09 20.89
C LEU A 13 18.84 -4.42 20.77
N ALA A 14 17.74 -5.18 20.87
CA ALA A 14 16.38 -4.65 20.86
C ALA A 14 16.11 -3.73 22.05
N GLU A 15 16.51 -4.09 23.26
CA GLU A 15 16.39 -3.24 24.45
C GLU A 15 17.20 -1.93 24.32
N LEU A 16 18.34 -1.94 23.64
CA LEU A 16 19.16 -0.75 23.37
C LEU A 16 18.49 0.19 22.35
N GLU A 17 17.67 -0.33 21.43
CA GLU A 17 16.91 0.48 20.48
C GLU A 17 15.68 1.14 21.15
N GLU A 18 15.00 0.46 22.06
CA GLU A 18 13.91 1.08 22.84
C GLU A 18 14.38 2.29 23.65
N MET A 19 15.61 2.29 24.16
CA MET A 19 16.20 3.45 24.85
C MET A 19 16.61 4.61 23.93
N ARG A 20 16.63 4.42 22.62
CA ARG A 20 16.93 5.46 21.62
C ARG A 20 15.71 6.17 21.04
N GLN A 21 14.52 5.85 21.48
CA GLN A 21 13.30 6.60 21.11
C GLN A 21 13.21 7.95 21.85
N GLU A 22 14.17 8.83 21.60
CA GLU A 22 13.92 10.26 21.63
C GLU A 22 13.14 10.60 20.37
N SER A 23 12.01 11.25 20.55
CA SER A 23 10.98 11.47 19.52
C SER A 23 11.56 11.93 18.18
N PRO A 24 11.29 11.19 17.07
CA PRO A 24 11.83 11.49 15.74
C PRO A 24 11.38 12.84 15.17
N ASP A 25 10.33 13.43 15.74
CA ASP A 25 9.69 14.64 15.18
C ASP A 25 10.54 15.91 15.28
N LYS A 26 11.44 16.01 16.27
CA LYS A 26 12.28 17.20 16.40
C LYS A 26 13.49 17.23 15.47
N ASP A 27 13.99 16.06 15.10
CA ASP A 27 15.16 15.92 14.25
C ASP A 27 14.81 16.12 12.77
N LEU A 28 13.62 15.65 12.33
CA LEU A 28 13.12 15.82 10.97
C LEU A 28 12.86 17.28 10.57
N GLU A 29 12.38 18.11 11.49
CA GLU A 29 12.20 19.56 11.22
C GLU A 29 13.54 20.29 11.08
N GLN A 30 14.60 19.86 11.79
CA GLN A 30 15.92 20.46 11.71
C GLN A 30 16.72 20.02 10.47
N GLU A 31 16.62 18.75 10.07
CA GLU A 31 17.35 18.22 8.92
C GLU A 31 16.74 18.61 7.56
N THR A 32 15.43 18.70 7.45
CA THR A 32 14.75 18.91 6.16
C THR A 32 14.28 20.33 5.93
N GLY A 33 14.24 21.18 6.95
CA GLY A 33 13.64 22.53 6.88
C GLY A 33 12.15 22.49 6.48
N ARG A 34 11.55 21.32 6.43
CA ARG A 34 10.14 21.12 6.15
C ARG A 34 9.35 21.24 7.45
N ARG A 35 8.60 22.31 7.54
CA ARG A 35 7.60 22.45 8.59
C ARG A 35 6.59 21.33 8.42
N LEU A 36 6.48 20.41 9.39
CA LEU A 36 5.41 19.42 9.41
C LEU A 36 4.06 20.16 9.32
N PRO A 37 3.14 19.70 8.48
CA PRO A 37 1.83 20.31 8.39
C PRO A 37 1.20 20.32 9.80
N LYS A 38 0.63 21.45 10.19
CA LYS A 38 -0.15 21.54 11.42
C LYS A 38 -1.22 20.45 11.36
N LYS A 39 -1.46 19.77 12.51
CA LYS A 39 -2.48 18.74 12.69
C LYS A 39 -3.71 19.05 11.83
N GLN A 40 -3.85 18.31 10.71
CA GLN A 40 -4.87 18.59 9.72
C GLN A 40 -6.25 18.16 10.24
N ASP A 41 -7.31 18.75 9.68
CA ASP A 41 -8.67 18.25 9.84
C ASP A 41 -8.70 16.77 9.46
N LYS A 42 -9.59 16.02 10.10
CA LYS A 42 -9.75 14.58 9.81
C LYS A 42 -10.03 14.36 8.33
N PHE A 43 -9.36 13.38 7.75
CA PHE A 43 -9.56 12.96 6.35
C PHE A 43 -9.82 11.45 6.29
N CYS A 44 -10.61 11.03 5.32
CA CYS A 44 -10.94 9.63 5.09
C CYS A 44 -9.88 8.98 4.20
N LEU A 45 -9.13 8.02 4.73
CA LEU A 45 -8.20 7.18 3.99
C LEU A 45 -8.85 5.83 3.69
N ALA A 46 -9.24 5.61 2.44
CA ALA A 46 -9.75 4.32 2.03
C ALA A 46 -8.59 3.34 1.74
N VAL A 47 -8.58 2.22 2.45
CA VAL A 47 -7.53 1.21 2.40
C VAL A 47 -8.06 -0.07 1.77
N ALA A 48 -7.48 -0.48 0.64
CA ALA A 48 -7.83 -1.73 -0.01
C ALA A 48 -7.44 -2.92 0.87
N LYS A 49 -8.38 -3.77 1.24
CA LYS A 49 -8.10 -4.91 2.11
C LYS A 49 -9.00 -6.10 1.80
N ASP A 50 -8.43 -7.09 1.15
CA ASP A 50 -9.04 -8.38 0.85
C ASP A 50 -7.95 -9.43 0.58
N GLU A 51 -8.30 -10.55 -0.05
CA GLU A 51 -7.39 -11.65 -0.35
C GLU A 51 -6.31 -11.26 -1.36
N ALA A 52 -6.57 -10.28 -2.23
CA ALA A 52 -5.60 -9.78 -3.20
C ALA A 52 -4.67 -8.71 -2.62
N PHE A 53 -5.11 -7.99 -1.58
CA PHE A 53 -4.41 -6.86 -0.94
C PHE A 53 -4.38 -7.05 0.58
N CYS A 54 -3.36 -7.72 1.11
CA CYS A 54 -3.32 -8.15 2.50
C CYS A 54 -2.06 -7.73 3.28
N PHE A 55 -1.06 -7.12 2.63
CA PHE A 55 0.19 -6.74 3.28
C PHE A 55 0.15 -5.31 3.77
N TYR A 56 -0.10 -5.15 5.07
CA TYR A 56 -0.12 -3.87 5.77
C TYR A 56 0.61 -3.98 7.10
N TYR A 57 1.47 -3.02 7.39
CA TYR A 57 2.03 -2.83 8.73
C TYR A 57 1.03 -2.03 9.56
N GLN A 58 0.57 -2.62 10.66
CA GLN A 58 -0.40 -1.98 11.55
C GLN A 58 0.14 -0.68 12.14
N GLU A 59 1.45 -0.61 12.38
CA GLU A 59 2.13 0.57 12.87
C GLU A 59 1.99 1.75 11.91
N ASN A 60 2.10 1.50 10.60
CA ASN A 60 1.92 2.53 9.58
C ASN A 60 0.48 3.07 9.57
N LEU A 61 -0.51 2.18 9.68
CA LEU A 61 -1.91 2.60 9.74
C LEU A 61 -2.19 3.41 11.02
N ARG A 62 -1.67 2.97 12.18
CA ARG A 62 -1.77 3.71 13.44
C ARG A 62 -1.09 5.08 13.38
N ALA A 63 0.06 5.18 12.72
CA ALA A 63 0.74 6.46 12.51
C ALA A 63 -0.11 7.40 11.66
N MET A 64 -0.74 6.91 10.58
CA MET A 64 -1.67 7.71 9.76
C MET A 64 -2.90 8.16 10.57
N GLU A 65 -3.46 7.28 11.40
CA GLU A 65 -4.57 7.61 12.30
C GLU A 65 -4.18 8.68 13.34
N ALA A 66 -2.97 8.61 13.87
CA ALA A 66 -2.44 9.62 14.80
C ALA A 66 -2.31 11.00 14.13
N GLU A 67 -2.04 11.03 12.81
CA GLU A 67 -1.98 12.25 11.99
C GLU A 67 -3.35 12.72 11.49
N GLY A 68 -4.44 12.05 11.88
CA GLY A 68 -5.81 12.47 11.59
C GLY A 68 -6.54 11.67 10.51
N ALA A 69 -5.94 10.61 9.98
CA ALA A 69 -6.63 9.73 9.05
C ALA A 69 -7.76 8.96 9.77
N VAL A 70 -8.91 8.89 9.13
CA VAL A 70 -9.99 7.96 9.46
C VAL A 70 -9.90 6.82 8.46
N VAL A 71 -9.39 5.67 8.92
CA VAL A 71 -9.20 4.50 8.04
C VAL A 71 -10.54 3.83 7.77
N GLN A 72 -10.86 3.68 6.48
CA GLN A 72 -12.02 2.93 6.01
C GLN A 72 -11.56 1.84 5.03
N TYR A 73 -11.83 0.59 5.35
CA TYR A 73 -11.46 -0.53 4.48
C TYR A 73 -12.48 -0.72 3.37
N PHE A 74 -11.99 -1.10 2.19
CA PHE A 74 -12.80 -1.56 1.06
C PHE A 74 -12.14 -2.75 0.37
N SER A 75 -12.92 -3.53 -0.36
CA SER A 75 -12.45 -4.73 -1.06
C SER A 75 -12.49 -4.52 -2.58
N PRO A 76 -11.35 -4.42 -3.26
CA PRO A 76 -11.31 -4.45 -4.72
C PRO A 76 -11.97 -5.68 -5.35
N LEU A 77 -12.00 -6.82 -4.65
CA LEU A 77 -12.61 -8.06 -5.16
C LEU A 77 -14.12 -8.11 -4.96
N HIS A 78 -14.65 -7.51 -3.88
CA HIS A 78 -16.03 -7.77 -3.44
C HIS A 78 -16.92 -6.54 -3.44
N ASP A 79 -16.37 -5.33 -3.25
CA ASP A 79 -17.12 -4.10 -3.30
C ASP A 79 -17.23 -3.58 -4.74
N LYS A 80 -18.24 -2.76 -5.02
CA LYS A 80 -18.48 -2.22 -6.37
C LYS A 80 -17.80 -0.89 -6.64
N ALA A 81 -17.42 -0.16 -5.61
CA ALA A 81 -16.78 1.14 -5.69
C ALA A 81 -15.97 1.42 -4.43
N ILE A 82 -15.08 2.40 -4.50
CA ILE A 82 -14.42 2.97 -3.33
C ILE A 82 -15.45 3.69 -2.44
N PRO A 83 -15.18 3.85 -1.11
CA PRO A 83 -16.02 4.64 -0.23
C PRO A 83 -16.24 6.06 -0.76
N GLU A 84 -17.48 6.57 -0.67
CA GLU A 84 -17.84 7.90 -1.20
C GLU A 84 -17.11 9.04 -0.48
N GLU A 85 -16.86 8.86 0.82
CA GLU A 85 -16.19 9.83 1.68
C GLU A 85 -14.66 9.80 1.58
N ALA A 86 -14.09 8.97 0.70
CA ALA A 86 -12.65 8.84 0.57
C ALA A 86 -11.99 10.13 0.06
N ASP A 87 -11.06 10.66 0.84
CA ASP A 87 -10.18 11.77 0.46
C ASP A 87 -8.88 11.28 -0.17
N GLY A 88 -8.51 10.01 0.05
CA GLY A 88 -7.34 9.36 -0.51
C GLY A 88 -7.44 7.84 -0.49
N LEU A 89 -6.65 7.17 -1.33
CA LEU A 89 -6.59 5.72 -1.43
C LEU A 89 -5.21 5.17 -1.07
N LEU A 90 -5.21 4.07 -0.31
CA LEU A 90 -4.03 3.26 -0.04
C LEU A 90 -4.28 1.83 -0.57
N LEU A 91 -3.52 1.46 -1.59
CA LEU A 91 -3.50 0.14 -2.21
C LEU A 91 -2.17 -0.53 -1.85
N GLY A 92 -2.18 -1.37 -0.85
CA GLY A 92 -0.97 -2.03 -0.33
C GLY A 92 -0.54 -3.25 -1.12
N GLY A 93 0.42 -3.96 -0.57
CA GLY A 93 0.94 -5.18 -1.15
C GLY A 93 -0.03 -6.36 -1.08
N GLY A 94 0.27 -7.37 -1.86
CA GLY A 94 -0.49 -8.61 -1.95
C GLY A 94 -0.15 -9.37 -3.22
N TYR A 95 -1.07 -10.21 -3.65
CA TYR A 95 -0.90 -11.06 -4.82
C TYR A 95 -2.05 -10.87 -5.83
N PRO A 96 -2.19 -9.68 -6.45
CA PRO A 96 -3.27 -9.41 -7.39
C PRO A 96 -3.24 -10.32 -8.63
N GLU A 97 -2.08 -10.86 -9.01
CA GLU A 97 -1.94 -11.79 -10.12
C GLU A 97 -2.69 -13.12 -9.89
N LEU A 98 -2.85 -13.55 -8.64
CA LEU A 98 -3.64 -14.74 -8.29
C LEU A 98 -5.15 -14.51 -8.50
N TYR A 99 -5.56 -13.25 -8.44
CA TYR A 99 -6.95 -12.81 -8.52
C TYR A 99 -7.22 -11.95 -9.76
N ALA A 100 -6.28 -11.89 -10.72
CA ALA A 100 -6.31 -10.96 -11.85
C ALA A 100 -7.63 -11.04 -12.63
N LYS A 101 -8.16 -12.24 -12.87
CA LYS A 101 -9.44 -12.44 -13.54
C LYS A 101 -10.60 -11.81 -12.76
N LYS A 102 -10.70 -12.08 -11.45
CA LYS A 102 -11.77 -11.53 -10.60
C LYS A 102 -11.69 -10.01 -10.48
N LEU A 103 -10.47 -9.47 -10.34
CA LEU A 103 -10.24 -8.03 -10.33
C LEU A 103 -10.67 -7.38 -11.66
N ALA A 104 -10.37 -8.05 -12.78
CA ALA A 104 -10.80 -7.59 -14.11
C ALA A 104 -12.32 -7.62 -14.29
N GLU A 105 -13.00 -8.63 -13.80
CA GLU A 105 -14.46 -8.79 -13.85
C GLU A 105 -15.18 -7.70 -13.03
N ASN A 106 -14.53 -7.14 -11.99
CA ASN A 106 -15.07 -6.04 -11.20
C ASN A 106 -14.81 -4.67 -11.89
N GLU A 107 -15.43 -4.47 -13.03
CA GLU A 107 -15.28 -3.25 -13.84
C GLU A 107 -15.74 -1.99 -13.10
N THR A 108 -16.76 -2.09 -12.28
CA THR A 108 -17.30 -0.94 -11.52
C THR A 108 -16.28 -0.41 -10.51
N MET A 109 -15.60 -1.29 -9.79
CA MET A 109 -14.52 -0.92 -8.86
C MET A 109 -13.34 -0.30 -9.61
N ARG A 110 -12.86 -0.94 -10.69
CA ARG A 110 -11.76 -0.40 -11.50
C ARG A 110 -12.07 0.99 -12.05
N THR A 111 -13.29 1.17 -12.55
CA THR A 111 -13.78 2.47 -13.03
C THR A 111 -13.83 3.50 -11.91
N SER A 112 -14.29 3.12 -10.71
CA SER A 112 -14.35 4.00 -9.55
C SER A 112 -12.96 4.53 -9.16
N ILE A 113 -11.94 3.66 -9.11
CA ILE A 113 -10.55 4.05 -8.83
C ILE A 113 -9.99 4.94 -9.95
N PHE A 114 -10.20 4.56 -11.22
CA PHE A 114 -9.77 5.37 -12.36
C PHE A 114 -10.35 6.79 -12.32
N GLN A 115 -11.64 6.92 -12.05
CA GLN A 115 -12.30 8.23 -11.95
C GLN A 115 -11.80 9.03 -10.74
N ALA A 116 -11.51 8.39 -9.62
CA ALA A 116 -10.88 9.03 -8.47
C ALA A 116 -9.51 9.63 -8.84
N ALA A 117 -8.66 8.86 -9.52
CA ALA A 117 -7.37 9.34 -10.02
C ALA A 117 -7.55 10.53 -11.00
N LYS A 118 -8.50 10.44 -11.93
CA LYS A 118 -8.80 11.52 -12.89
C LYS A 118 -9.26 12.82 -12.20
N ARG A 119 -9.95 12.71 -11.07
CA ARG A 119 -10.35 13.88 -10.26
C ARG A 119 -9.21 14.46 -9.41
N GLY A 120 -8.03 13.85 -9.45
CA GLY A 120 -6.86 14.30 -8.67
C GLY A 120 -6.85 13.80 -7.23
N MET A 121 -7.61 12.76 -6.88
CA MET A 121 -7.54 12.15 -5.56
C MET A 121 -6.15 11.58 -5.33
N PRO A 122 -5.50 11.83 -4.17
CA PRO A 122 -4.24 11.19 -3.82
C PRO A 122 -4.40 9.67 -3.75
N ILE A 123 -3.54 8.94 -4.47
CA ILE A 123 -3.55 7.48 -4.49
C ILE A 123 -2.12 6.98 -4.25
N HIS A 124 -1.93 6.18 -3.22
CA HIS A 124 -0.69 5.48 -2.96
C HIS A 124 -0.86 4.01 -3.32
N GLY A 125 -0.04 3.51 -4.26
CA GLY A 125 0.00 2.11 -4.66
C GLY A 125 1.38 1.51 -4.41
N GLU A 126 1.44 0.46 -3.60
CA GLU A 126 2.68 -0.24 -3.26
C GLU A 126 2.62 -1.68 -3.75
N CYS A 127 3.71 -2.19 -4.38
CA CYS A 127 3.84 -3.57 -4.81
C CYS A 127 2.60 -4.05 -5.60
N GLY A 128 1.79 -4.96 -5.05
CA GLY A 128 0.54 -5.43 -5.66
C GLY A 128 -0.46 -4.32 -5.97
N GLY A 129 -0.56 -3.31 -5.09
CA GLY A 129 -1.41 -2.13 -5.32
C GLY A 129 -0.97 -1.32 -6.54
N TYR A 130 0.35 -1.17 -6.76
CA TYR A 130 0.87 -0.55 -7.97
C TYR A 130 0.50 -1.36 -9.23
N LEU A 131 0.63 -2.69 -9.18
CA LEU A 131 0.25 -3.57 -10.31
C LEU A 131 -1.23 -3.43 -10.69
N TYR A 132 -2.10 -3.27 -9.69
CA TYR A 132 -3.54 -3.05 -9.94
C TYR A 132 -3.85 -1.70 -10.58
N LEU A 133 -3.00 -0.68 -10.38
CA LEU A 133 -3.15 0.64 -11.02
C LEU A 133 -2.69 0.67 -12.48
N LEU A 134 -1.99 -0.35 -12.98
CA LEU A 134 -1.57 -0.46 -14.37
C LEU A 134 -2.77 -0.66 -15.33
N GLU A 135 -2.51 -0.63 -16.63
CA GLU A 135 -3.51 -0.97 -17.66
C GLU A 135 -3.85 -2.46 -17.67
N GLN A 136 -2.85 -3.31 -17.50
CA GLN A 136 -3.01 -4.76 -17.57
C GLN A 136 -2.09 -5.48 -16.59
N LEU A 137 -2.50 -6.67 -16.18
CA LEU A 137 -1.72 -7.58 -15.37
C LEU A 137 -1.81 -9.00 -15.93
N GLN A 138 -0.68 -9.67 -16.05
CA GLN A 138 -0.65 -11.09 -16.40
C GLN A 138 -1.04 -11.92 -15.17
N GLY A 139 -2.09 -12.74 -15.31
CA GLY A 139 -2.51 -13.68 -14.28
C GLY A 139 -1.66 -14.96 -14.23
N GLU A 140 -1.97 -15.84 -13.28
CA GLU A 140 -1.28 -17.14 -13.15
C GLU A 140 -1.49 -18.07 -14.36
N ASP A 141 -2.61 -17.92 -15.05
CA ASP A 141 -2.94 -18.64 -16.30
C ASP A 141 -2.25 -18.06 -17.54
N GLU A 142 -1.28 -17.16 -17.34
CA GLU A 142 -0.55 -16.43 -18.38
C GLU A 142 -1.42 -15.51 -19.25
N ALA A 143 -2.73 -15.41 -19.01
CA ALA A 143 -3.62 -14.48 -19.69
C ALA A 143 -3.43 -13.04 -19.16
N TYR A 144 -3.72 -12.06 -20.01
CA TYR A 144 -3.66 -10.64 -19.64
C TYR A 144 -5.04 -10.11 -19.28
N TYR A 145 -5.12 -9.48 -18.13
CA TYR A 145 -6.36 -8.97 -17.57
C TYR A 145 -6.32 -7.45 -17.41
N PRO A 146 -7.37 -6.73 -17.80
CA PRO A 146 -7.44 -5.28 -17.61
C PRO A 146 -7.48 -4.94 -16.12
N MET A 147 -6.71 -3.93 -15.73
CA MET A 147 -6.65 -3.37 -14.39
C MET A 147 -7.22 -1.94 -14.38
N CYS A 148 -6.88 -1.11 -13.39
CA CYS A 148 -7.49 0.22 -13.25
C CYS A 148 -7.11 1.20 -14.36
N GLY A 149 -5.97 1.05 -15.03
CA GLY A 149 -5.54 1.91 -16.13
C GLY A 149 -5.14 3.33 -15.72
N VAL A 150 -4.77 3.53 -14.46
CA VAL A 150 -4.28 4.82 -13.97
C VAL A 150 -2.90 5.15 -14.55
N PHE A 151 -2.04 4.12 -14.64
CA PHE A 151 -0.73 4.20 -15.26
C PHE A 151 -0.65 3.32 -16.49
N SER A 152 -0.01 3.82 -17.55
CA SER A 152 0.26 3.02 -18.73
C SER A 152 1.29 1.94 -18.41
N GLY A 153 1.03 0.74 -18.85
CA GLY A 153 1.93 -0.39 -18.72
C GLY A 153 1.23 -1.71 -18.41
N THR A 154 2.02 -2.78 -18.49
CA THR A 154 1.57 -4.15 -18.25
C THR A 154 2.47 -4.84 -17.24
N GLY A 155 1.89 -5.36 -16.16
CA GLY A 155 2.57 -6.22 -15.21
C GLY A 155 2.73 -7.63 -15.80
N ILE A 156 3.97 -8.09 -15.93
CA ILE A 156 4.29 -9.42 -16.47
C ILE A 156 5.08 -10.25 -15.46
N LYS A 157 4.75 -11.55 -15.38
CA LYS A 157 5.50 -12.50 -14.57
C LYS A 157 6.81 -12.86 -15.24
N GLY A 158 7.92 -12.43 -14.67
CA GLY A 158 9.25 -12.79 -15.15
C GLY A 158 9.57 -14.26 -14.91
N LYS A 159 10.28 -14.91 -15.85
CA LYS A 159 10.80 -16.29 -15.69
C LYS A 159 11.93 -16.39 -14.68
N ARG A 160 12.54 -15.28 -14.28
CA ARG A 160 13.61 -15.16 -13.30
C ARG A 160 13.37 -13.89 -12.48
N LEU A 161 13.83 -13.88 -11.23
CA LEU A 161 13.99 -12.64 -10.48
C LEU A 161 14.82 -11.67 -11.33
N GLY A 162 14.22 -10.52 -11.65
CA GLY A 162 14.89 -9.45 -12.35
C GLY A 162 15.89 -8.75 -11.42
N ASN A 163 16.02 -7.45 -11.55
CA ASN A 163 16.87 -6.66 -10.66
C ASN A 163 16.28 -6.67 -9.25
N PHE A 164 17.03 -7.26 -8.33
CA PHE A 164 16.69 -7.26 -6.91
C PHE A 164 17.75 -6.45 -6.16
N GLY A 165 17.31 -5.39 -5.49
CA GLY A 165 18.18 -4.50 -4.73
C GLY A 165 17.87 -3.03 -4.94
N TYR A 166 18.61 -2.20 -4.22
CA TYR A 166 18.56 -0.73 -4.40
C TYR A 166 19.37 -0.35 -5.65
N ILE A 167 18.78 0.50 -6.49
CA ILE A 167 19.42 1.11 -7.67
C ILE A 167 19.78 2.54 -7.31
#